data_1a2647ed90d2393b6cb155329eacb77d
#
_entry.id   1a2647ed90d2393b6cb155329eacb77d
#
_cell.length_a   1.000
_cell.length_b   1.000
_cell.length_c   1.000
_cell.angle_alpha   90.00
_cell.angle_beta   90.00
_cell.angle_gamma   90.00
#
_symmetry.space_group_name_H-M   'P 1'
#
loop_
_entity.id
_entity.type
_entity.pdbx_description
1 polymer ?
#
loop_
_entity_poly.entity_id
_entity_poly.type
_entity_poly.pdbx_seq_one_letter_code
_entity_poly.pdbx_strand_id
1 'polypeptide(L)'
;MLSVIIPTLDSERALVPTLSALVPGATAGLVSDVLVVDGGSRDDTAAVADVGGCNFLVAEGPLGRRLKTAVAWARAPWLLFLRPGTILDAPWIGEATHFVERAPADSRAAVFRRAAPAQSTLRDALSLAAAALGARARPEQGLIISKRLYETIGGHSESAADPEADLIHRIGRRRIVRLATRASWVGRDT
;
A
#
# COMPACT_ATOMS: atom_id res chain seq x y z
N MET A 1 -10.75 -10.60 2.45
CA MET A 1 -9.33 -10.98 2.56
C MET A 1 -8.50 -10.12 1.61
N LEU A 2 -7.27 -9.81 1.98
CA LEU A 2 -6.33 -8.96 1.25
C LEU A 2 -5.07 -9.74 0.88
N SER A 3 -4.57 -9.58 -0.34
CA SER A 3 -3.17 -9.81 -0.69
C SER A 3 -2.42 -8.50 -0.58
N VAL A 4 -1.37 -8.46 0.23
CA VAL A 4 -0.52 -7.27 0.39
C VAL A 4 0.63 -7.35 -0.61
N ILE A 5 0.89 -6.26 -1.33
CA ILE A 5 1.96 -6.16 -2.33
C ILE A 5 2.89 -5.03 -1.93
N ILE A 6 4.17 -5.37 -1.77
CA ILE A 6 5.21 -4.44 -1.33
C ILE A 6 6.35 -4.48 -2.35
N PRO A 7 6.53 -3.43 -3.17
CA PRO A 7 7.69 -3.33 -4.05
C PRO A 7 8.94 -2.96 -3.24
N THR A 8 10.05 -3.66 -3.49
CA THR A 8 11.31 -3.43 -2.79
C THR A 8 12.47 -3.19 -3.75
N LEU A 9 13.43 -2.41 -3.28
CA LEU A 9 14.78 -2.27 -3.82
C LEU A 9 15.66 -1.71 -2.70
N ASP A 10 16.61 -2.52 -2.19
CA ASP A 10 17.47 -2.20 -1.05
C ASP A 10 16.65 -1.62 0.13
N SER A 11 15.70 -2.41 0.61
CA SER A 11 14.66 -1.95 1.54
C SER A 11 14.66 -2.68 2.89
N GLU A 12 15.73 -3.37 3.26
CA GLU A 12 15.89 -4.16 4.48
C GLU A 12 15.30 -3.46 5.72
N ARG A 13 15.80 -2.26 6.03
CA ARG A 13 15.38 -1.51 7.24
C ARG A 13 13.94 -1.02 7.17
N ALA A 14 13.49 -0.60 5.99
CA ALA A 14 12.16 -0.05 5.81
C ALA A 14 11.08 -1.15 5.78
N LEU A 15 11.43 -2.37 5.34
CA LEU A 15 10.52 -3.48 5.25
C LEU A 15 10.08 -3.99 6.63
N VAL A 16 10.99 -4.04 7.61
CA VAL A 16 10.73 -4.55 8.97
C VAL A 16 9.51 -3.89 9.64
N PRO A 17 9.43 -2.57 9.80
CA PRO A 17 8.27 -1.95 10.45
C PRO A 17 6.98 -2.13 9.65
N THR A 18 7.05 -2.21 8.33
CA THR A 18 5.87 -2.47 7.48
C THR A 18 5.33 -3.87 7.73
N LEU A 19 6.19 -4.90 7.73
CA LEU A 19 5.78 -6.28 8.02
C LEU A 19 5.24 -6.40 9.45
N SER A 20 5.89 -5.77 10.43
CA SER A 20 5.43 -5.77 11.82
C SER A 20 4.02 -5.21 11.97
N ALA A 21 3.66 -4.15 11.23
CA ALA A 21 2.32 -3.57 11.23
C ALA A 21 1.25 -4.48 10.57
N LEU A 22 1.66 -5.45 9.76
CA LEU A 22 0.77 -6.40 9.09
C LEU A 22 0.49 -7.66 9.92
N VAL A 23 1.35 -8.01 10.88
CA VAL A 23 1.19 -9.22 11.70
C VAL A 23 -0.20 -9.34 12.33
N PRO A 24 -0.79 -8.32 12.97
CA PRO A 24 -2.13 -8.42 13.53
C PRO A 24 -3.21 -8.71 12.47
N GLY A 25 -3.03 -8.19 11.25
CA GLY A 25 -3.96 -8.44 10.13
C GLY A 25 -3.87 -9.88 9.61
N ALA A 26 -2.69 -10.47 9.61
CA ALA A 26 -2.49 -11.88 9.29
C ALA A 26 -3.11 -12.78 10.36
N THR A 27 -2.87 -12.48 11.64
CA THR A 27 -3.45 -13.21 12.78
C THR A 27 -4.99 -13.14 12.78
N ALA A 28 -5.56 -12.00 12.38
CA ALA A 28 -7.02 -11.81 12.28
C ALA A 28 -7.62 -12.46 11.02
N GLY A 29 -6.81 -13.06 10.13
CA GLY A 29 -7.28 -13.68 8.88
C GLY A 29 -7.70 -12.68 7.80
N LEU A 30 -7.43 -11.38 7.98
CA LEU A 30 -7.71 -10.38 6.95
C LEU A 30 -6.66 -10.43 5.83
N VAL A 31 -5.37 -10.58 6.18
CA VAL A 31 -4.27 -10.73 5.22
C VAL A 31 -4.12 -12.20 4.86
N SER A 32 -4.29 -12.52 3.58
CA SER A 32 -4.18 -13.88 3.03
C SER A 32 -2.74 -14.24 2.69
N ASP A 33 -2.02 -13.28 2.14
CA ASP A 33 -0.65 -13.40 1.68
C ASP A 33 0.03 -12.03 1.58
N VAL A 34 1.35 -12.03 1.75
CA VAL A 34 2.20 -10.86 1.52
C VAL A 34 3.18 -11.20 0.41
N LEU A 35 3.18 -10.39 -0.64
CA LEU A 35 4.03 -10.52 -1.80
C LEU A 35 5.05 -9.36 -1.79
N VAL A 36 6.30 -9.69 -1.56
CA VAL A 36 7.43 -8.75 -1.71
C VAL A 36 7.96 -8.90 -3.12
N VAL A 37 7.78 -7.86 -3.95
CA VAL A 37 8.26 -7.86 -5.34
C VAL A 37 9.52 -7.03 -5.46
N ASP A 38 10.63 -7.72 -5.53
CA ASP A 38 11.97 -7.14 -5.46
C ASP A 38 12.54 -6.77 -6.82
N GLY A 39 13.21 -5.64 -6.87
CA GLY A 39 13.86 -5.11 -8.07
C GLY A 39 15.33 -5.46 -8.20
N GLY A 40 15.85 -6.43 -7.44
CA GLY A 40 17.25 -6.83 -7.42
C GLY A 40 18.02 -6.18 -6.27
N SER A 41 17.47 -6.24 -5.06
CA SER A 41 18.14 -5.77 -3.83
C SER A 41 19.48 -6.47 -3.61
N ARG A 42 20.43 -5.76 -3.02
CA ARG A 42 21.78 -6.23 -2.67
C ARG A 42 22.00 -6.28 -1.16
N ASP A 43 21.05 -5.76 -0.40
CA ASP A 43 20.99 -5.82 1.07
C ASP A 43 20.22 -7.07 1.55
N ASP A 44 19.94 -7.18 2.84
CA ASP A 44 19.24 -8.30 3.43
C ASP A 44 17.70 -8.25 3.28
N THR A 45 17.19 -7.51 2.26
CA THR A 45 15.74 -7.43 1.97
C THR A 45 15.11 -8.82 1.81
N ALA A 46 15.78 -9.74 1.11
CA ALA A 46 15.28 -11.10 0.90
C ALA A 46 15.19 -11.89 2.21
N ALA A 47 16.21 -11.78 3.08
CA ALA A 47 16.21 -12.43 4.38
C ALA A 47 15.10 -11.91 5.30
N VAL A 48 14.87 -10.60 5.29
CA VAL A 48 13.76 -9.98 6.05
C VAL A 48 12.39 -10.48 5.55
N ALA A 49 12.21 -10.60 4.24
CA ALA A 49 10.97 -11.11 3.66
C ALA A 49 10.73 -12.59 4.01
N ASP A 50 11.78 -13.42 3.99
CA ASP A 50 11.72 -14.85 4.35
C ASP A 50 11.33 -15.03 5.82
N VAL A 51 12.01 -14.35 6.73
CA VAL A 51 11.69 -14.36 8.17
C VAL A 51 10.25 -13.87 8.42
N GLY A 52 9.78 -12.89 7.64
CA GLY A 52 8.41 -12.39 7.68
C GLY A 52 7.36 -13.34 7.09
N GLY A 53 7.75 -14.49 6.54
CA GLY A 53 6.85 -15.45 5.92
C GLY A 53 6.21 -14.94 4.62
N CYS A 54 6.88 -14.03 3.91
CA CYS A 54 6.40 -13.44 2.68
C CYS A 54 6.70 -14.31 1.46
N ASN A 55 5.87 -14.20 0.42
CA ASN A 55 6.23 -14.69 -0.90
C ASN A 55 7.19 -13.68 -1.55
N PHE A 56 8.44 -14.03 -1.69
CA PHE A 56 9.46 -13.18 -2.28
C PHE A 56 9.59 -13.44 -3.78
N LEU A 57 9.39 -12.39 -4.59
CA LEU A 57 9.41 -12.46 -6.05
C LEU A 57 10.49 -11.49 -6.57
N VAL A 58 11.53 -12.01 -7.18
CA VAL A 58 12.47 -11.17 -7.94
C VAL A 58 11.89 -10.92 -9.33
N ALA A 59 11.71 -9.65 -9.68
CA ALA A 59 11.16 -9.26 -10.96
C ALA A 59 11.94 -8.09 -11.55
N GLU A 60 12.45 -8.28 -12.76
CA GLU A 60 13.19 -7.25 -13.49
C GLU A 60 12.27 -6.23 -14.18
N GLY A 61 12.85 -5.08 -14.51
CA GLY A 61 12.19 -4.05 -15.28
C GLY A 61 11.52 -2.96 -14.45
N PRO A 62 10.72 -2.12 -15.09
CA PRO A 62 10.11 -0.96 -14.46
C PRO A 62 9.12 -1.35 -13.35
N LEU A 63 8.97 -0.49 -12.34
CA LEU A 63 8.12 -0.74 -11.18
C LEU A 63 6.69 -1.17 -11.55
N GLY A 64 6.10 -0.57 -12.58
CA GLY A 64 4.74 -0.91 -13.02
C GLY A 64 4.61 -2.38 -13.48
N ARG A 65 5.64 -2.90 -14.19
CA ARG A 65 5.70 -4.32 -14.59
C ARG A 65 5.82 -5.23 -13.39
N ARG A 66 6.73 -4.91 -12.45
CA ARG A 66 6.92 -5.69 -11.22
C ARG A 66 5.64 -5.79 -10.41
N LEU A 67 4.92 -4.68 -10.24
CA LEU A 67 3.64 -4.65 -9.53
C LEU A 67 2.56 -5.47 -10.25
N LYS A 68 2.47 -5.42 -11.58
CA LYS A 68 1.57 -6.30 -12.35
C LYS A 68 1.88 -7.78 -12.16
N THR A 69 3.17 -8.12 -12.18
CA THR A 69 3.61 -9.50 -11.92
C THR A 69 3.15 -9.97 -10.54
N ALA A 70 3.35 -9.16 -9.50
CA ALA A 70 2.89 -9.50 -8.15
C ALA A 70 1.37 -9.67 -8.06
N VAL A 71 0.58 -8.83 -8.75
CA VAL A 71 -0.89 -8.96 -8.78
C VAL A 71 -1.33 -10.31 -9.36
N ALA A 72 -0.61 -10.84 -10.35
CA ALA A 72 -0.93 -12.15 -10.93
C ALA A 72 -0.75 -13.29 -9.90
N TRP A 73 0.15 -13.15 -8.93
CA TRP A 73 0.40 -14.12 -7.86
C TRP A 73 -0.51 -13.94 -6.63
N ALA A 74 -1.14 -12.78 -6.49
CA ALA A 74 -2.00 -12.48 -5.36
C ALA A 74 -3.20 -13.43 -5.29
N ARG A 75 -3.51 -13.98 -4.11
CA ARG A 75 -4.58 -14.99 -3.92
C ARG A 75 -5.92 -14.36 -3.57
N ALA A 76 -5.92 -13.24 -2.85
CA ALA A 76 -7.14 -12.60 -2.39
C ALA A 76 -7.82 -11.78 -3.50
N PRO A 77 -9.14 -11.55 -3.41
CA PRO A 77 -9.88 -10.72 -4.35
C PRO A 77 -9.62 -9.23 -4.18
N TRP A 78 -9.04 -8.82 -3.05
CA TRP A 78 -8.64 -7.45 -2.76
C TRP A 78 -7.12 -7.35 -2.60
N LEU A 79 -6.57 -6.26 -3.09
CA LEU A 79 -5.14 -5.93 -3.06
C LEU A 79 -4.91 -4.77 -2.10
N LEU A 80 -3.83 -4.84 -1.33
CA LEU A 80 -3.31 -3.73 -0.55
C LEU A 80 -1.88 -3.44 -1.00
N PHE A 81 -1.68 -2.32 -1.70
CA PHE A 81 -0.34 -1.86 -2.07
C PHE A 81 0.23 -1.00 -0.94
N LEU A 82 1.44 -1.33 -0.50
CA LEU A 82 2.19 -0.57 0.50
C LEU A 82 3.62 -0.35 0.01
N ARG A 83 4.18 0.81 0.30
CA ARG A 83 5.62 1.04 0.15
C ARG A 83 6.38 0.58 1.40
N PRO A 84 7.62 0.09 1.27
CA PRO A 84 8.47 -0.16 2.45
C PRO A 84 8.57 1.11 3.31
N GLY A 85 8.49 0.96 4.61
CA GLY A 85 8.42 2.06 5.57
C GLY A 85 6.99 2.55 5.88
N THR A 86 5.96 2.01 5.22
CA THR A 86 4.57 2.33 5.59
C THR A 86 4.16 1.55 6.83
N ILE A 87 3.75 2.28 7.87
CA ILE A 87 3.25 1.74 9.14
C ILE A 87 1.79 2.13 9.28
N LEU A 88 0.92 1.15 9.44
CA LEU A 88 -0.52 1.34 9.66
C LEU A 88 -0.82 1.33 11.17
N ASP A 89 -1.60 2.31 11.64
CA ASP A 89 -2.05 2.35 13.04
C ASP A 89 -2.99 1.16 13.33
N ALA A 90 -3.02 0.68 14.57
CA ALA A 90 -3.75 -0.53 14.98
C ALA A 90 -5.23 -0.65 14.49
N PRO A 91 -6.04 0.41 14.37
CA PRO A 91 -7.42 0.30 13.90
C PRO A 91 -7.58 -0.11 12.43
N TRP A 92 -6.49 -0.20 11.64
CA TRP A 92 -6.56 -0.47 10.20
C TRP A 92 -7.31 -1.75 9.83
N ILE A 93 -7.23 -2.78 10.69
CA ILE A 93 -7.84 -4.09 10.45
C ILE A 93 -9.35 -3.96 10.37
N GLY A 94 -9.97 -3.34 11.38
CA GLY A 94 -11.41 -3.16 11.45
C GLY A 94 -11.94 -2.32 10.28
N GLU A 95 -11.25 -1.22 9.95
CA GLU A 95 -11.66 -0.35 8.86
C GLU A 95 -11.48 -1.01 7.47
N ALA A 96 -10.37 -1.71 7.26
CA ALA A 96 -10.14 -2.43 6.01
C ALA A 96 -11.15 -3.58 5.86
N THR A 97 -11.44 -4.34 6.92
CA THR A 97 -12.48 -5.39 6.91
C THR A 97 -13.84 -4.79 6.53
N HIS A 98 -14.26 -3.74 7.23
CA HIS A 98 -15.52 -3.08 6.93
C HIS A 98 -15.59 -2.56 5.49
N PHE A 99 -14.47 -2.01 4.98
CA PHE A 99 -14.41 -1.54 3.60
C PHE A 99 -14.55 -2.68 2.59
N VAL A 100 -13.78 -3.77 2.72
CA VAL A 100 -13.79 -4.88 1.75
C VAL A 100 -15.10 -5.66 1.76
N GLU A 101 -15.83 -5.68 2.87
CA GLU A 101 -17.13 -6.33 3.00
C GLU A 101 -18.27 -5.52 2.38
N ARG A 102 -18.20 -4.20 2.42
CA ARG A 102 -19.32 -3.32 2.03
C ARG A 102 -19.10 -2.55 0.74
N ALA A 103 -17.86 -2.33 0.35
CA ALA A 103 -17.58 -1.55 -0.86
C ALA A 103 -17.91 -2.37 -2.12
N PRO A 104 -18.59 -1.75 -3.11
CA PRO A 104 -18.73 -2.36 -4.42
C PRO A 104 -17.34 -2.59 -5.04
N ALA A 105 -17.00 -3.86 -5.29
CA ALA A 105 -15.67 -4.29 -5.73
C ALA A 105 -15.24 -3.74 -7.10
N ASP A 106 -16.19 -3.28 -7.91
CA ASP A 106 -15.95 -2.77 -9.27
C ASP A 106 -15.87 -1.24 -9.35
N SER A 107 -16.14 -0.52 -8.26
CA SER A 107 -16.29 0.92 -8.32
C SER A 107 -15.57 1.70 -7.22
N ARG A 108 -15.07 1.07 -6.18
CA ARG A 108 -14.45 1.75 -5.03
C ARG A 108 -13.07 1.22 -4.71
N ALA A 109 -12.17 2.14 -4.35
CA ALA A 109 -10.87 1.88 -3.74
C ALA A 109 -10.76 2.68 -2.45
N ALA A 110 -9.83 2.34 -1.57
CA ALA A 110 -9.59 3.10 -0.35
C ALA A 110 -8.12 3.42 -0.17
N VAL A 111 -7.84 4.52 0.53
CA VAL A 111 -6.51 4.88 1.03
C VAL A 111 -6.61 5.24 2.51
N PHE A 112 -5.55 4.97 3.25
CA PHE A 112 -5.45 5.38 4.64
C PHE A 112 -5.22 6.88 4.75
N ARG A 113 -5.51 7.45 5.92
CA ARG A 113 -5.23 8.85 6.20
C ARG A 113 -3.73 9.02 6.43
N ARG A 114 -3.14 10.07 5.87
CA ARG A 114 -1.74 10.40 6.14
C ARG A 114 -1.56 10.83 7.60
N ALA A 115 -0.59 10.26 8.31
CA ALA A 115 -0.19 10.78 9.60
C ALA A 115 0.40 12.19 9.45
N ALA A 116 0.08 13.09 10.38
CA ALA A 116 0.74 14.39 10.45
C ALA A 116 2.19 14.19 10.93
N PRO A 117 3.15 15.02 10.49
CA PRO A 117 4.50 14.99 11.04
C PRO A 117 4.46 15.20 12.56
N ALA A 118 5.29 14.46 13.30
CA ALA A 118 5.31 14.47 14.77
C ALA A 118 5.63 15.86 15.41
N GLN A 119 6.08 16.82 14.63
CA GLN A 119 6.45 18.18 15.06
C GLN A 119 5.54 19.29 14.49
N SER A 120 4.31 18.97 14.08
CA SER A 120 3.43 20.01 13.53
C SER A 120 2.85 20.89 14.63
N THR A 121 3.01 22.21 14.47
CA THR A 121 2.34 23.22 15.30
C THR A 121 0.83 23.20 15.05
N LEU A 122 0.02 23.76 15.99
CA LEU A 122 -1.44 23.90 15.81
C LEU A 122 -1.82 24.58 14.47
N ARG A 123 -0.99 25.51 13.99
CA ARG A 123 -1.16 26.20 12.71
C ARG A 123 -0.92 25.29 11.52
N ASP A 124 0.07 24.39 11.63
CA ASP A 124 0.33 23.37 10.62
C ASP A 124 -0.77 22.30 10.61
N ALA A 125 -1.33 21.95 11.77
CA ALA A 125 -2.46 21.02 11.87
C ALA A 125 -3.73 21.56 11.18
N LEU A 126 -4.03 22.86 11.32
CA LEU A 126 -5.16 23.52 10.61
C LEU A 126 -4.92 23.62 9.11
N SER A 127 -3.68 23.96 8.68
CA SER A 127 -3.32 24.02 7.26
C SER A 127 -3.31 22.62 6.63
N LEU A 128 -2.87 21.58 7.36
CA LEU A 128 -2.92 20.19 6.96
C LEU A 128 -4.36 19.67 6.89
N ALA A 129 -5.25 20.10 7.78
CA ALA A 129 -6.67 19.73 7.73
C ALA A 129 -7.35 20.36 6.51
N ALA A 130 -7.09 21.62 6.22
CA ALA A 130 -7.60 22.31 5.03
C ALA A 130 -7.01 21.70 3.72
N ALA A 131 -5.71 21.40 3.71
CA ALA A 131 -5.07 20.71 2.60
C ALA A 131 -5.57 19.27 2.43
N ALA A 132 -5.92 18.56 3.53
CA ALA A 132 -6.44 17.21 3.48
C ALA A 132 -7.82 17.10 2.83
N LEU A 133 -8.65 18.15 2.90
CA LEU A 133 -9.95 18.22 2.22
C LEU A 133 -9.80 18.30 0.69
N GLY A 134 -8.70 18.85 0.20
CA GLY A 134 -8.37 18.98 -1.24
C GLY A 134 -7.24 18.08 -1.75
N ALA A 135 -6.46 17.47 -0.86
CA ALA A 135 -5.27 16.71 -1.24
C ALA A 135 -5.60 15.47 -2.06
N ARG A 136 -4.81 15.22 -3.09
CA ARG A 136 -4.90 13.95 -3.83
C ARG A 136 -4.35 12.82 -2.95
N ALA A 137 -4.95 11.63 -3.09
CA ALA A 137 -4.38 10.42 -2.51
C ALA A 137 -2.95 10.20 -3.04
N ARG A 138 -2.08 9.64 -2.22
CA ARG A 138 -0.67 9.39 -2.54
C ARG A 138 -0.29 7.94 -2.24
N PRO A 139 0.69 7.38 -2.95
CA PRO A 139 1.13 6.00 -2.74
C PRO A 139 1.52 5.66 -1.29
N GLU A 140 2.15 6.61 -0.57
CA GLU A 140 2.59 6.43 0.83
C GLU A 140 1.43 6.20 1.81
N GLN A 141 0.20 6.46 1.39
CA GLN A 141 -0.99 6.20 2.21
C GLN A 141 -1.45 4.74 2.16
N GLY A 142 -0.86 3.92 1.29
CA GLY A 142 -1.39 2.61 0.96
C GLY A 142 -2.68 2.67 0.14
N LEU A 143 -2.89 1.69 -0.72
CA LEU A 143 -4.05 1.62 -1.61
C LEU A 143 -4.71 0.26 -1.49
N ILE A 144 -5.98 0.24 -1.05
CA ILE A 144 -6.85 -0.95 -1.11
C ILE A 144 -7.70 -0.85 -2.37
N ILE A 145 -7.63 -1.87 -3.22
CA ILE A 145 -8.39 -1.96 -4.47
C ILE A 145 -8.74 -3.42 -4.77
N SER A 146 -9.92 -3.69 -5.32
CA SER A 146 -10.23 -5.04 -5.78
C SER A 146 -9.44 -5.39 -7.04
N LYS A 147 -9.14 -6.67 -7.23
CA LYS A 147 -8.55 -7.14 -8.49
C LYS A 147 -9.39 -6.74 -9.70
N ARG A 148 -10.71 -6.88 -9.59
CA ARG A 148 -11.66 -6.53 -10.65
C ARG A 148 -11.55 -5.06 -11.07
N LEU A 149 -11.54 -4.13 -10.11
CA LEU A 149 -11.36 -2.71 -10.43
C LEU A 149 -9.97 -2.44 -11.00
N TYR A 150 -8.93 -3.04 -10.42
CA TYR A 150 -7.55 -2.93 -10.88
C TYR A 150 -7.41 -3.34 -12.35
N GLU A 151 -7.98 -4.47 -12.74
CA GLU A 151 -7.99 -4.98 -14.12
C GLU A 151 -8.79 -4.07 -15.05
N THR A 152 -9.99 -3.63 -14.62
CA THR A 152 -10.88 -2.76 -15.40
C THR A 152 -10.19 -1.45 -15.79
N ILE A 153 -9.35 -0.89 -14.92
CA ILE A 153 -8.61 0.35 -15.19
C ILE A 153 -7.24 0.12 -15.82
N GLY A 154 -6.88 -1.14 -16.18
CA GLY A 154 -5.64 -1.52 -16.84
C GLY A 154 -4.43 -1.68 -15.94
N GLY A 155 -4.61 -1.71 -14.61
CA GLY A 155 -3.53 -1.93 -13.64
C GLY A 155 -2.47 -0.81 -13.63
N HIS A 156 -1.28 -1.10 -13.09
CA HIS A 156 -0.15 -0.15 -13.13
C HIS A 156 0.38 0.05 -14.55
N SER A 157 0.72 1.28 -14.89
CA SER A 157 1.38 1.59 -16.17
C SER A 157 2.86 1.22 -16.09
N GLU A 158 3.38 0.54 -17.11
CA GLU A 158 4.80 0.19 -17.21
C GLU A 158 5.67 1.37 -17.67
N SER A 159 5.05 2.34 -18.35
CA SER A 159 5.73 3.51 -18.92
C SER A 159 5.64 4.75 -18.04
N ALA A 160 4.82 4.74 -16.96
CA ALA A 160 4.70 5.89 -16.08
C ALA A 160 5.94 6.03 -15.20
N ALA A 161 6.40 7.27 -14.99
CA ALA A 161 7.52 7.56 -14.09
C ALA A 161 7.20 7.19 -12.63
N ASP A 162 5.96 7.41 -12.17
CA ASP A 162 5.42 6.91 -10.91
C ASP A 162 4.13 6.13 -11.19
N PRO A 163 4.21 4.80 -11.37
CA PRO A 163 3.07 3.98 -11.75
C PRO A 163 2.01 3.88 -10.65
N GLU A 164 2.38 4.05 -9.38
CA GLU A 164 1.44 4.04 -8.26
C GLU A 164 0.62 5.33 -8.21
N ALA A 165 1.26 6.49 -8.37
CA ALA A 165 0.57 7.77 -8.45
C ALA A 165 -0.33 7.85 -9.71
N ASP A 166 0.12 7.31 -10.84
CA ASP A 166 -0.66 7.21 -12.08
C ASP A 166 -1.92 6.35 -11.86
N LEU A 167 -1.79 5.18 -11.22
CA LEU A 167 -2.93 4.32 -10.89
C LEU A 167 -3.96 5.06 -10.03
N ILE A 168 -3.52 5.70 -8.95
CA ILE A 168 -4.38 6.51 -8.07
C ILE A 168 -5.08 7.63 -8.86
N HIS A 169 -4.38 8.26 -9.80
CA HIS A 169 -4.96 9.29 -10.66
C HIS A 169 -6.07 8.75 -11.55
N ARG A 170 -5.86 7.58 -12.19
CA ARG A 170 -6.84 6.90 -13.06
C ARG A 170 -8.05 6.37 -12.31
N ILE A 171 -7.92 5.92 -11.06
CA ILE A 171 -9.04 5.57 -10.19
C ILE A 171 -9.96 6.79 -10.02
N GLY A 172 -9.38 7.95 -9.81
CA GLY A 172 -10.08 9.23 -9.66
C GLY A 172 -10.68 9.44 -8.26
N ARG A 173 -10.76 10.70 -7.84
CA ARG A 173 -11.14 11.10 -6.47
C ARG A 173 -12.52 10.58 -6.03
N ARG A 174 -13.48 10.45 -6.95
CA ARG A 174 -14.85 10.03 -6.63
C ARG A 174 -14.96 8.56 -6.24
N ARG A 175 -14.00 7.73 -6.67
CA ARG A 175 -13.94 6.30 -6.36
C ARG A 175 -13.10 5.99 -5.13
N ILE A 176 -12.27 6.93 -4.67
CA ILE A 176 -11.37 6.73 -3.53
C ILE A 176 -12.05 7.13 -2.22
N VAL A 177 -12.23 6.16 -1.34
CA VAL A 177 -12.66 6.35 0.05
C VAL A 177 -11.42 6.60 0.92
N ARG A 178 -11.49 7.55 1.85
CA ARG A 178 -10.43 7.77 2.83
C ARG A 178 -10.83 7.11 4.14
N LEU A 179 -10.04 6.17 4.56
CA LEU A 179 -10.17 5.53 5.86
C LEU A 179 -9.71 6.50 6.96
N ALA A 180 -10.25 6.35 8.18
CA ALA A 180 -9.88 7.21 9.30
C ALA A 180 -8.51 6.81 9.90
N THR A 181 -8.16 5.53 9.80
CA THR A 181 -6.86 5.00 10.22
C THR A 181 -5.72 5.69 9.51
N ARG A 182 -4.67 6.00 10.27
CA ARG A 182 -3.49 6.68 9.74
C ARG A 182 -2.46 5.70 9.20
N ALA A 183 -1.82 6.10 8.12
CA ALA A 183 -0.58 5.53 7.63
C ALA A 183 0.54 6.56 7.86
N SER A 184 1.56 6.19 8.59
CA SER A 184 2.82 6.90 8.67
C SER A 184 3.81 6.25 7.71
N TRP A 185 4.68 7.05 7.12
CA TRP A 185 5.72 6.55 6.23
C TRP A 185 7.06 7.06 6.70
N VAL A 186 7.94 6.12 7.02
CA VAL A 186 9.34 6.38 7.36
C VAL A 186 10.12 6.16 6.07
N GLY A 187 10.34 7.26 5.32
CA GLY A 187 11.16 7.23 4.10
C GLY A 187 12.58 6.75 4.38
N ARG A 188 13.30 6.36 3.33
CA ARG A 188 14.76 6.20 3.43
C ARG A 188 15.32 7.55 3.87
N ASP A 189 15.95 7.60 5.03
CA ASP A 189 16.95 8.63 5.29
C ASP A 189 18.09 8.35 4.30
N THR A 190 18.19 9.21 3.31
CA THR A 190 19.29 9.27 2.32
C THR A 190 20.58 9.68 3.01
#